data_65700ab9ab9dc64b1874c2bf5edb27cf
#
_entry.id   65700ab9ab9dc64b1874c2bf5edb27cf
#
_cell.length_a   1.000
_cell.length_b   1.000
_cell.length_c   1.000
_cell.angle_alpha   90.00
_cell.angle_beta   90.00
_cell.angle_gamma   90.00
#
_symmetry.space_group_name_H-M   'P 1'
#
loop_
_entity.id
_entity.type
_entity.pdbx_description
1 polymer ?
#
loop_
_entity_poly.entity_id
_entity_poly.type
_entity_poly.pdbx_seq_one_letter_code
_entity_poly.pdbx_strand_id
1 'polypeptide(L)'
;MRALFLLLFSLLPALVQAQPVMLSGNLSSAGSDTLGYLMTLWGDDFSRQSPGVNVQVQASGSSTAPTALTAGSVQIGAMSRPMQADERQAFEARYGYPPLAVPVAMDALVVVVNQRNPLQSVDPRQLDALFSVTRLCGAQQVPERWGDLGLHQPEWQQRAIQRYGRNSASGTWGFFKQQALCQGDFRNDVAEFPGSAAVVQAVAGDLRSIGYASFGFHLSGVKLLPVMTKNGEAVAPDPDSIRSGRYPWARPLYLYVNKAPGKPLPPLLAAFLQQVLSEAGQQRVSEAGYLPLSETQMAGARKALQ
;
A
#
# COMPACT_ATOMS: atom_id res chain seq x y z
N MET A 1 0.23 -3.68 89.75
CA MET A 1 -0.46 -4.12 88.53
C MET A 1 0.04 -3.23 87.37
N ARG A 2 0.93 -3.76 86.54
CA ARG A 2 1.47 -3.08 85.33
C ARG A 2 0.76 -3.64 84.12
N ALA A 3 -0.07 -2.84 83.42
CA ALA A 3 -0.74 -3.20 82.17
C ALA A 3 0.22 -2.99 80.99
N LEU A 4 0.51 -4.07 80.25
CA LEU A 4 1.32 -4.12 79.06
C LEU A 4 0.42 -3.85 77.83
N PHE A 5 0.55 -2.69 77.18
CA PHE A 5 -0.13 -2.38 75.93
C PHE A 5 0.67 -2.95 74.76
N LEU A 6 0.16 -4.00 74.11
CA LEU A 6 0.69 -4.53 72.86
C LEU A 6 0.14 -3.68 71.68
N LEU A 7 0.99 -2.88 71.05
CA LEU A 7 0.69 -2.21 69.78
C LEU A 7 0.81 -3.24 68.64
N LEU A 8 -0.32 -3.64 68.06
CA LEU A 8 -0.37 -4.38 66.81
C LEU A 8 -0.09 -3.40 65.66
N PHE A 9 1.07 -3.49 65.05
CA PHE A 9 1.40 -2.79 63.80
C PHE A 9 0.83 -3.63 62.64
N SER A 10 -0.31 -3.22 62.06
CA SER A 10 -0.86 -3.80 60.86
C SER A 10 -0.05 -3.35 59.64
N LEU A 11 0.79 -4.25 59.08
CA LEU A 11 1.42 -4.07 57.77
C LEU A 11 0.33 -4.16 56.70
N LEU A 12 -0.15 -3.04 56.20
CA LEU A 12 -0.91 -2.98 54.94
C LEU A 12 0.07 -3.18 53.78
N PRO A 13 -0.13 -4.17 52.90
CA PRO A 13 0.67 -4.28 51.68
C PRO A 13 0.35 -3.06 50.79
N ALA A 14 1.36 -2.24 50.51
CA ALA A 14 1.29 -1.19 49.53
C ALA A 14 1.14 -1.86 48.15
N LEU A 15 -0.06 -1.79 47.58
CA LEU A 15 -0.29 -2.08 46.16
C LEU A 15 0.50 -1.07 45.35
N VAL A 16 1.67 -1.48 44.87
CA VAL A 16 2.43 -0.71 43.87
C VAL A 16 1.62 -0.81 42.58
N GLN A 17 0.77 0.17 42.30
CA GLN A 17 0.19 0.35 40.99
C GLN A 17 1.32 0.70 40.04
N ALA A 18 1.67 -0.22 39.14
CA ALA A 18 2.55 0.07 38.02
C ALA A 18 1.91 1.21 37.22
N GLN A 19 2.51 2.39 37.24
CA GLN A 19 2.06 3.50 36.40
C GLN A 19 2.19 3.07 34.94
N PRO A 20 1.18 3.34 34.10
CA PRO A 20 1.30 3.05 32.67
C PRO A 20 2.52 3.78 32.12
N VAL A 21 3.41 3.05 31.44
CA VAL A 21 4.58 3.64 30.78
C VAL A 21 4.05 4.61 29.73
N MET A 22 4.18 5.91 29.99
CA MET A 22 3.78 6.94 29.04
C MET A 22 4.77 6.92 27.86
N LEU A 23 4.27 6.53 26.70
CA LEU A 23 5.06 6.58 25.46
C LEU A 23 5.29 8.04 25.06
N SER A 24 6.52 8.34 24.67
CA SER A 24 6.91 9.66 24.16
C SER A 24 8.01 9.53 23.11
N GLY A 25 8.11 10.50 22.21
CA GLY A 25 9.15 10.57 21.19
C GLY A 25 8.60 10.77 19.78
N ASN A 26 9.48 10.65 18.79
CA ASN A 26 9.16 10.81 17.39
C ASN A 26 9.17 9.44 16.68
N LEU A 27 8.17 9.21 15.85
CA LEU A 27 8.09 8.07 14.94
C LEU A 27 7.98 8.61 13.52
N SER A 28 8.93 8.31 12.65
CA SER A 28 8.96 8.78 11.27
C SER A 28 8.77 7.64 10.27
N SER A 29 8.02 7.94 9.24
CA SER A 29 7.74 7.06 8.12
C SER A 29 8.07 7.74 6.80
N ALA A 30 8.67 6.99 5.86
CA ALA A 30 8.84 7.42 4.47
C ALA A 30 8.33 6.32 3.54
N GLY A 31 7.85 6.72 2.36
CA GLY A 31 7.53 5.75 1.31
C GLY A 31 6.23 6.03 0.57
N SER A 32 5.41 5.02 0.45
CA SER A 32 4.25 4.95 -0.43
C SER A 32 3.22 6.06 -0.21
N ASP A 33 2.91 6.80 -1.27
CA ASP A 33 1.76 7.69 -1.32
C ASP A 33 0.42 6.93 -1.22
N THR A 34 0.37 5.70 -1.73
CA THR A 34 -0.79 4.81 -1.57
C THR A 34 -1.14 4.63 -0.08
N LEU A 35 -0.14 4.47 0.78
CA LEU A 35 -0.33 4.38 2.23
C LEU A 35 -0.40 5.74 2.94
N GLY A 36 -0.10 6.85 2.25
CA GLY A 36 0.07 8.16 2.89
C GLY A 36 -1.12 8.58 3.75
N TYR A 37 -2.33 8.53 3.20
CA TYR A 37 -3.55 8.87 3.94
C TYR A 37 -3.80 7.91 5.12
N LEU A 38 -3.64 6.62 4.90
CA LEU A 38 -3.82 5.62 5.95
C LEU A 38 -2.79 5.76 7.07
N MET A 39 -1.53 6.05 6.74
CA MET A 39 -0.48 6.36 7.72
C MET A 39 -0.79 7.60 8.54
N THR A 40 -1.41 8.62 7.92
CA THR A 40 -1.87 9.82 8.64
C THR A 40 -2.98 9.47 9.63
N LEU A 41 -4.00 8.70 9.21
CA LEU A 41 -5.08 8.25 10.10
C LEU A 41 -4.55 7.48 11.31
N TRP A 42 -3.65 6.52 11.09
CA TRP A 42 -3.04 5.75 12.18
C TRP A 42 -2.15 6.63 13.08
N GLY A 43 -1.41 7.56 12.49
CA GLY A 43 -0.56 8.50 13.22
C GLY A 43 -1.36 9.43 14.12
N ASP A 44 -2.46 9.97 13.62
CA ASP A 44 -3.37 10.84 14.37
C ASP A 44 -4.04 10.08 15.53
N ASP A 45 -4.50 8.84 15.28
CA ASP A 45 -5.08 8.00 16.32
C ASP A 45 -4.04 7.69 17.41
N PHE A 46 -2.81 7.37 17.01
CA PHE A 46 -1.75 7.04 17.93
C PHE A 46 -1.32 8.25 18.79
N SER A 47 -1.20 9.42 18.17
CA SER A 47 -0.87 10.66 18.89
C SER A 47 -1.98 11.10 19.84
N ARG A 48 -3.27 10.85 19.50
CA ARG A 48 -4.39 11.09 20.43
C ARG A 48 -4.35 10.18 21.65
N GLN A 49 -3.96 8.92 21.48
CA GLN A 49 -3.84 7.94 22.57
C GLN A 49 -2.55 8.15 23.40
N SER A 50 -1.52 8.72 22.79
CA SER A 50 -0.20 8.96 23.38
C SER A 50 0.26 10.38 23.08
N PRO A 51 -0.21 11.41 23.85
CA PRO A 51 0.04 12.83 23.54
C PRO A 51 1.52 13.23 23.51
N GLY A 52 2.42 12.42 24.12
CA GLY A 52 3.86 12.62 24.06
C GLY A 52 4.52 12.12 22.77
N VAL A 53 3.75 11.55 21.83
CA VAL A 53 4.27 10.98 20.59
C VAL A 53 3.91 11.86 19.40
N ASN A 54 4.91 12.12 18.54
CA ASN A 54 4.73 12.78 17.26
C ASN A 54 5.01 11.78 16.12
N VAL A 55 4.03 11.59 15.22
CA VAL A 55 4.17 10.72 14.05
C VAL A 55 4.32 11.57 12.80
N GLN A 56 5.44 11.39 12.09
CA GLN A 56 5.76 12.13 10.87
C GLN A 56 5.65 11.20 9.65
N VAL A 57 4.92 11.64 8.62
CA VAL A 57 4.65 10.85 7.41
C VAL A 57 5.18 11.58 6.18
N GLN A 58 6.06 10.93 5.42
CA GLN A 58 6.58 11.39 4.14
C GLN A 58 6.12 10.41 3.03
N ALA A 59 5.11 10.81 2.26
CA ALA A 59 4.48 9.95 1.26
C ALA A 59 4.97 10.26 -0.17
N SER A 60 6.28 10.12 -0.41
CA SER A 60 6.96 10.51 -1.67
C SER A 60 7.08 9.37 -2.70
N GLY A 61 6.56 8.17 -2.39
CA GLY A 61 6.61 6.98 -3.23
C GLY A 61 7.39 5.83 -2.59
N SER A 62 6.99 4.58 -2.86
CA SER A 62 7.57 3.38 -2.23
C SER A 62 9.08 3.26 -2.44
N SER A 63 9.64 3.79 -3.53
CA SER A 63 11.08 3.70 -3.81
C SER A 63 11.94 4.54 -2.85
N THR A 64 11.36 5.46 -2.07
CA THR A 64 12.08 6.23 -1.05
C THR A 64 12.23 5.47 0.26
N ALA A 65 11.36 4.51 0.54
CA ALA A 65 11.31 3.76 1.80
C ALA A 65 12.58 2.93 2.07
N PRO A 66 13.09 2.12 1.12
CA PRO A 66 14.25 1.26 1.36
C PRO A 66 15.50 2.06 1.74
N THR A 67 15.78 3.15 1.00
CA THR A 67 16.94 4.02 1.25
C THR A 67 16.82 4.70 2.62
N ALA A 68 15.66 5.27 2.94
CA ALA A 68 15.44 5.96 4.22
C ALA A 68 15.52 4.99 5.41
N LEU A 69 14.94 3.79 5.29
CA LEU A 69 14.99 2.75 6.32
C LEU A 69 16.43 2.22 6.50
N THR A 70 17.14 1.96 5.39
CA THR A 70 18.54 1.51 5.42
C THR A 70 19.45 2.58 6.03
N ALA A 71 19.24 3.86 5.71
CA ALA A 71 19.99 4.96 6.32
C ALA A 71 19.69 5.15 7.83
N GLY A 72 18.57 4.59 8.32
CA GLY A 72 18.07 4.79 9.68
C GLY A 72 17.45 6.16 9.92
N SER A 73 17.13 6.90 8.85
CA SER A 73 16.48 8.21 8.94
C SER A 73 14.98 8.12 9.24
N VAL A 74 14.37 6.95 9.04
CA VAL A 74 13.01 6.63 9.44
C VAL A 74 12.94 5.27 10.14
N GLN A 75 11.92 5.08 10.99
CA GLN A 75 11.66 3.80 11.66
C GLN A 75 10.74 2.91 10.83
N ILE A 76 9.95 3.50 9.92
CA ILE A 76 8.95 2.80 9.11
C ILE A 76 9.15 3.12 7.64
N GLY A 77 9.31 2.08 6.82
CA GLY A 77 9.28 2.17 5.36
C GLY A 77 7.92 1.71 4.84
N ALA A 78 7.04 2.63 4.43
CA ALA A 78 5.73 2.30 3.89
C ALA A 78 5.84 1.92 2.40
N MET A 79 5.31 0.76 1.99
CA MET A 79 5.45 0.28 0.61
C MET A 79 4.18 -0.37 0.08
N SER A 80 3.80 -0.04 -1.16
CA SER A 80 2.68 -0.64 -1.90
C SER A 80 3.14 -1.71 -2.91
N ARG A 81 4.35 -2.20 -2.74
CA ARG A 81 4.94 -3.37 -3.40
C ARG A 81 5.91 -4.06 -2.46
N PRO A 82 6.28 -5.31 -2.69
CA PRO A 82 7.43 -5.89 -2.00
C PRO A 82 8.71 -5.08 -2.27
N MET A 83 9.61 -5.07 -1.29
CA MET A 83 10.95 -4.54 -1.46
C MET A 83 11.68 -5.36 -2.53
N GLN A 84 12.35 -4.70 -3.46
CA GLN A 84 13.08 -5.37 -4.55
C GLN A 84 14.34 -6.07 -4.00
N ALA A 85 14.91 -6.96 -4.78
CA ALA A 85 16.05 -7.77 -4.34
C ALA A 85 17.27 -6.91 -3.99
N ASP A 86 17.59 -5.92 -4.82
CA ASP A 86 18.68 -4.96 -4.60
C ASP A 86 18.44 -4.04 -3.40
N GLU A 87 17.20 -3.57 -3.22
CA GLU A 87 16.78 -2.77 -2.06
C GLU A 87 16.95 -3.56 -0.75
N ARG A 88 16.52 -4.83 -0.73
CA ARG A 88 16.67 -5.73 0.41
C ARG A 88 18.15 -6.05 0.66
N GLN A 89 18.92 -6.33 -0.38
CA GLN A 89 20.34 -6.62 -0.28
C GLN A 89 21.12 -5.44 0.29
N ALA A 90 20.78 -4.20 -0.07
CA ALA A 90 21.39 -3.00 0.50
C ALA A 90 21.11 -2.88 2.01
N PHE A 91 19.90 -3.22 2.46
CA PHE A 91 19.56 -3.26 3.89
C PHE A 91 20.34 -4.38 4.61
N GLU A 92 20.35 -5.60 4.04
CA GLU A 92 21.06 -6.75 4.60
C GLU A 92 22.58 -6.50 4.70
N ALA A 93 23.18 -5.83 3.72
CA ALA A 93 24.57 -5.45 3.74
C ALA A 93 24.93 -4.53 4.91
N ARG A 94 23.97 -3.67 5.31
CA ARG A 94 24.17 -2.73 6.44
C ARG A 94 23.95 -3.36 7.81
N TYR A 95 22.90 -4.20 7.92
CA TYR A 95 22.42 -4.69 9.23
C TYR A 95 22.72 -6.16 9.50
N GLY A 96 23.10 -6.93 8.47
CA GLY A 96 23.38 -8.37 8.59
C GLY A 96 22.14 -9.27 8.58
N TYR A 97 20.94 -8.71 8.35
CA TYR A 97 19.67 -9.42 8.30
C TYR A 97 18.66 -8.63 7.46
N PRO A 98 17.62 -9.28 6.89
CA PRO A 98 16.60 -8.58 6.11
C PRO A 98 15.68 -7.71 6.97
N PRO A 99 15.08 -6.63 6.40
CA PRO A 99 14.06 -5.87 7.08
C PRO A 99 12.82 -6.72 7.30
N LEU A 100 12.11 -6.53 8.42
CA LEU A 100 10.84 -7.18 8.66
C LEU A 100 9.75 -6.53 7.80
N ALA A 101 9.09 -7.33 6.96
CA ALA A 101 7.93 -6.93 6.19
C ALA A 101 6.65 -7.24 6.99
N VAL A 102 5.90 -6.21 7.37
CA VAL A 102 4.63 -6.33 8.09
C VAL A 102 3.50 -6.01 7.11
N PRO A 103 2.71 -6.97 6.63
CA PRO A 103 1.51 -6.67 5.86
C PRO A 103 0.49 -5.98 6.77
N VAL A 104 -0.13 -4.90 6.26
CA VAL A 104 -1.05 -4.07 7.07
C VAL A 104 -2.41 -3.85 6.43
N ALA A 105 -2.54 -4.07 5.13
CA ALA A 105 -3.80 -3.97 4.38
C ALA A 105 -3.69 -4.76 3.07
N MET A 106 -4.83 -5.04 2.45
CA MET A 106 -4.90 -5.54 1.08
C MET A 106 -5.38 -4.43 0.13
N ASP A 107 -4.75 -4.35 -1.01
CA ASP A 107 -5.03 -3.44 -2.11
C ASP A 107 -5.05 -4.22 -3.43
N ALA A 108 -5.41 -3.55 -4.51
CA ALA A 108 -5.23 -4.05 -5.86
C ALA A 108 -4.77 -2.93 -6.79
N LEU A 109 -3.93 -3.28 -7.74
CA LEU A 109 -3.69 -2.44 -8.90
C LEU A 109 -4.88 -2.55 -9.84
N VAL A 110 -5.50 -1.45 -10.18
CA VAL A 110 -6.67 -1.41 -11.07
C VAL A 110 -6.39 -0.60 -12.32
N VAL A 111 -7.01 -1.00 -13.43
CA VAL A 111 -7.04 -0.24 -14.68
C VAL A 111 -8.34 0.55 -14.72
N VAL A 112 -8.20 1.83 -15.00
CA VAL A 112 -9.33 2.77 -14.99
C VAL A 112 -9.49 3.42 -16.36
N VAL A 113 -10.74 3.56 -16.80
CA VAL A 113 -11.13 4.35 -17.96
C VAL A 113 -12.24 5.32 -17.56
N ASN A 114 -12.48 6.33 -18.38
CA ASN A 114 -13.64 7.20 -18.17
C ASN A 114 -14.92 6.37 -18.10
N GLN A 115 -15.85 6.75 -17.22
CA GLN A 115 -17.11 6.01 -17.01
C GLN A 115 -17.90 5.74 -18.28
N ARG A 116 -17.80 6.65 -19.28
CA ARG A 116 -18.51 6.53 -20.57
C ARG A 116 -17.80 5.61 -21.57
N ASN A 117 -16.59 5.14 -21.28
CA ASN A 117 -15.84 4.24 -22.17
C ASN A 117 -16.52 2.87 -22.23
N PRO A 118 -16.84 2.33 -23.44
CA PRO A 118 -17.57 1.07 -23.56
C PRO A 118 -16.70 -0.19 -23.37
N LEU A 119 -15.36 -0.08 -23.26
CA LEU A 119 -14.49 -1.23 -23.09
C LEU A 119 -14.91 -2.06 -21.87
N GLN A 120 -15.04 -3.39 -22.01
CA GLN A 120 -15.58 -4.26 -20.97
C GLN A 120 -14.50 -4.92 -20.11
N SER A 121 -13.33 -5.15 -20.66
CA SER A 121 -12.20 -5.78 -19.99
C SER A 121 -10.91 -5.42 -20.70
N VAL A 122 -9.78 -5.73 -20.11
CA VAL A 122 -8.45 -5.51 -20.69
C VAL A 122 -7.56 -6.73 -20.49
N ASP A 123 -6.84 -7.11 -21.52
CA ASP A 123 -5.81 -8.14 -21.48
C ASP A 123 -4.46 -7.53 -21.07
N PRO A 124 -3.63 -8.19 -20.24
CA PRO A 124 -2.29 -7.71 -19.92
C PRO A 124 -1.41 -7.41 -21.14
N ARG A 125 -1.56 -8.17 -22.25
CA ARG A 125 -0.84 -7.87 -23.51
C ARG A 125 -1.31 -6.56 -24.14
N GLN A 126 -2.59 -6.24 -24.05
CA GLN A 126 -3.11 -4.94 -24.51
C GLN A 126 -2.53 -3.80 -23.67
N LEU A 127 -2.38 -3.98 -22.35
CA LEU A 127 -1.76 -2.99 -21.49
C LEU A 127 -0.27 -2.83 -21.77
N ASP A 128 0.45 -3.93 -22.01
CA ASP A 128 1.84 -3.89 -22.48
C ASP A 128 1.96 -3.10 -23.80
N ALA A 129 1.05 -3.36 -24.76
CA ALA A 129 0.99 -2.61 -26.02
C ALA A 129 0.72 -1.11 -25.81
N LEU A 130 -0.15 -0.78 -24.85
CA LEU A 130 -0.58 0.60 -24.56
C LEU A 130 0.48 1.40 -23.81
N PHE A 131 1.16 0.80 -22.85
CA PHE A 131 2.02 1.52 -21.90
C PHE A 131 3.52 1.27 -22.09
N SER A 132 3.93 0.22 -22.87
CA SER A 132 5.33 -0.15 -23.03
C SER A 132 5.87 0.14 -24.43
N VAL A 133 7.13 0.62 -24.50
CA VAL A 133 7.88 0.71 -25.77
C VAL A 133 8.51 -0.63 -26.14
N THR A 134 8.92 -1.41 -25.13
CA THR A 134 9.64 -2.68 -25.33
C THR A 134 8.71 -3.87 -25.57
N ARG A 135 7.47 -3.80 -25.07
CA ARG A 135 6.39 -4.80 -25.27
C ARG A 135 6.83 -6.24 -24.96
N LEU A 136 7.43 -6.41 -23.80
CA LEU A 136 8.02 -7.71 -23.40
C LEU A 136 6.98 -8.79 -23.09
N CYS A 137 5.70 -8.44 -22.93
CA CYS A 137 4.61 -9.41 -22.83
C CYS A 137 4.16 -9.97 -24.21
N GLY A 138 4.81 -9.55 -25.30
CA GLY A 138 4.62 -10.12 -26.65
C GLY A 138 3.58 -9.42 -27.50
N ALA A 139 3.15 -8.21 -27.18
CA ALA A 139 2.29 -7.42 -28.03
C ALA A 139 3.01 -6.98 -29.32
N GLN A 140 2.38 -7.24 -30.47
CA GLN A 140 2.99 -6.93 -31.78
C GLN A 140 2.63 -5.52 -32.28
N GLN A 141 1.45 -5.03 -31.97
CA GLN A 141 0.94 -3.74 -32.43
C GLN A 141 0.72 -2.80 -31.27
N VAL A 142 0.87 -1.50 -31.52
CA VAL A 142 0.62 -0.44 -30.55
C VAL A 142 -0.75 0.17 -30.84
N PRO A 143 -1.74 0.04 -29.94
CA PRO A 143 -3.01 0.71 -30.12
C PRO A 143 -2.85 2.22 -29.87
N GLU A 144 -3.18 3.02 -30.87
CA GLU A 144 -3.19 4.48 -30.76
C GLU A 144 -4.62 5.03 -30.66
N ARG A 145 -5.59 4.26 -31.10
CA ARG A 145 -7.02 4.61 -31.09
C ARG A 145 -7.83 3.55 -30.38
N TRP A 146 -8.96 3.94 -29.84
CA TRP A 146 -9.88 2.99 -29.21
C TRP A 146 -10.43 1.94 -30.17
N GLY A 147 -10.50 2.24 -31.48
CA GLY A 147 -10.82 1.26 -32.52
C GLY A 147 -9.83 0.11 -32.61
N ASP A 148 -8.56 0.35 -32.33
CA ASP A 148 -7.51 -0.69 -32.32
C ASP A 148 -7.69 -1.70 -31.16
N LEU A 149 -8.50 -1.33 -30.16
CA LEU A 149 -8.92 -2.19 -29.05
C LEU A 149 -10.32 -2.80 -29.27
N GLY A 150 -10.87 -2.70 -30.50
CA GLY A 150 -12.16 -3.30 -30.86
C GLY A 150 -13.38 -2.43 -30.58
N LEU A 151 -13.22 -1.14 -30.29
CA LEU A 151 -14.35 -0.21 -30.15
C LEU A 151 -14.75 0.37 -31.52
N HIS A 152 -15.72 -0.24 -32.16
CA HIS A 152 -16.15 0.11 -33.52
C HIS A 152 -17.28 1.14 -33.58
N GLN A 153 -17.78 1.62 -32.43
CA GLN A 153 -18.76 2.71 -32.37
C GLN A 153 -18.17 3.97 -33.00
N PRO A 154 -18.92 4.73 -33.84
CA PRO A 154 -18.40 5.89 -34.58
C PRO A 154 -17.68 6.92 -33.69
N GLU A 155 -18.20 7.17 -32.49
CA GLU A 155 -17.64 8.12 -31.52
C GLU A 155 -16.36 7.64 -30.86
N TRP A 156 -16.04 6.32 -30.94
CA TRP A 156 -14.86 5.73 -30.29
C TRP A 156 -13.80 5.27 -31.29
N GLN A 157 -14.19 4.78 -32.45
CA GLN A 157 -13.30 4.12 -33.41
C GLN A 157 -12.06 4.97 -33.76
N GLN A 158 -12.25 6.26 -34.01
CA GLN A 158 -11.17 7.16 -34.39
C GLN A 158 -10.59 7.97 -33.21
N ARG A 159 -11.09 7.76 -32.02
CA ARG A 159 -10.65 8.51 -30.83
C ARG A 159 -9.28 8.04 -30.40
N ALA A 160 -8.32 8.96 -30.31
CA ALA A 160 -6.98 8.67 -29.80
C ALA A 160 -7.02 8.25 -28.32
N ILE A 161 -6.10 7.39 -27.91
CA ILE A 161 -5.96 6.94 -26.52
C ILE A 161 -4.98 7.86 -25.80
N GLN A 162 -5.43 8.46 -24.68
CA GLN A 162 -4.58 9.19 -23.74
C GLN A 162 -4.22 8.30 -22.57
N ARG A 163 -2.94 8.20 -22.24
CA ARG A 163 -2.40 7.30 -21.21
C ARG A 163 -2.03 8.07 -19.97
N TYR A 164 -2.54 7.67 -18.82
CA TYR A 164 -2.23 8.25 -17.52
C TYR A 164 -1.63 7.22 -16.58
N GLY A 165 -0.56 7.60 -15.90
CA GLY A 165 0.15 6.69 -15.01
C GLY A 165 0.74 7.39 -13.80
N ARG A 166 1.57 6.65 -13.11
CA ARG A 166 2.28 7.10 -11.92
C ARG A 166 3.73 7.39 -12.27
N ASN A 167 4.38 8.24 -11.50
CA ASN A 167 5.82 8.47 -11.63
C ASN A 167 6.64 7.27 -11.12
N SER A 168 7.92 7.21 -11.46
CA SER A 168 8.82 6.09 -11.17
C SER A 168 9.12 5.89 -9.67
N ALA A 169 8.88 6.89 -8.80
CA ALA A 169 9.02 6.73 -7.36
C ALA A 169 7.88 5.89 -6.76
N SER A 170 6.75 5.78 -7.46
CA SER A 170 5.56 5.07 -7.01
C SER A 170 5.75 3.55 -6.97
N GLY A 171 5.36 2.91 -5.86
CA GLY A 171 5.26 1.45 -5.80
C GLY A 171 4.22 0.88 -6.76
N THR A 172 3.15 1.64 -7.06
CA THR A 172 2.13 1.27 -8.03
C THR A 172 2.69 1.27 -9.46
N TRP A 173 3.58 2.21 -9.79
CA TRP A 173 4.32 2.21 -11.05
C TRP A 173 5.19 0.94 -11.18
N GLY A 174 6.00 0.63 -10.17
CA GLY A 174 6.85 -0.55 -10.18
C GLY A 174 6.05 -1.86 -10.24
N PHE A 175 4.93 -1.94 -9.53
CA PHE A 175 4.05 -3.10 -9.58
C PHE A 175 3.36 -3.24 -10.94
N PHE A 176 2.90 -2.15 -11.56
CA PHE A 176 2.34 -2.16 -12.92
C PHE A 176 3.40 -2.61 -13.95
N LYS A 177 4.63 -2.09 -13.86
CA LYS A 177 5.75 -2.51 -14.71
C LYS A 177 5.96 -4.03 -14.64
N GLN A 178 5.91 -4.59 -13.44
CA GLN A 178 6.09 -6.02 -13.22
C GLN A 178 4.91 -6.85 -13.74
N GLN A 179 3.67 -6.46 -13.42
CA GLN A 179 2.50 -7.29 -13.67
C GLN A 179 1.92 -7.13 -15.08
N ALA A 180 1.94 -5.91 -15.62
CA ALA A 180 1.29 -5.58 -16.87
C ALA A 180 2.27 -5.39 -18.06
N LEU A 181 3.55 -5.07 -17.80
CA LEU A 181 4.53 -4.79 -18.85
C LEU A 181 5.65 -5.83 -18.93
N CYS A 182 5.57 -6.93 -18.16
CA CYS A 182 6.62 -7.96 -18.11
C CYS A 182 8.04 -7.36 -17.88
N GLN A 183 8.15 -6.33 -17.02
CA GLN A 183 9.34 -5.51 -16.77
C GLN A 183 9.74 -4.61 -17.97
N GLY A 184 8.89 -4.47 -18.99
CA GLY A 184 9.13 -3.60 -20.14
C GLY A 184 9.19 -2.11 -19.76
N ASP A 185 9.81 -1.30 -20.60
CA ASP A 185 9.98 0.12 -20.36
C ASP A 185 8.74 0.90 -20.77
N PHE A 186 8.37 1.86 -19.95
CA PHE A 186 7.22 2.72 -20.23
C PHE A 186 7.44 3.59 -21.47
N ARG A 187 6.34 3.92 -22.13
CA ARG A 187 6.31 4.92 -23.21
C ARG A 187 6.49 6.32 -22.63
N ASN A 188 7.12 7.19 -23.42
CA ASN A 188 7.36 8.57 -23.03
C ASN A 188 6.11 9.46 -23.09
N ASP A 189 5.04 8.99 -23.76
CA ASP A 189 3.74 9.68 -23.88
C ASP A 189 2.73 9.32 -22.79
N VAL A 190 3.15 8.57 -21.77
CA VAL A 190 2.35 8.36 -20.55
C VAL A 190 2.47 9.61 -19.68
N ALA A 191 1.34 10.29 -19.45
CA ALA A 191 1.33 11.44 -18.54
C ALA A 191 1.39 10.92 -17.08
N GLU A 192 2.45 11.28 -16.38
CA GLU A 192 2.76 10.79 -15.05
C GLU A 192 2.22 11.70 -13.94
N PHE A 193 1.65 11.09 -12.89
CA PHE A 193 1.13 11.76 -11.70
C PHE A 193 1.77 11.24 -10.42
N PRO A 194 1.92 12.10 -9.40
CA PRO A 194 2.53 11.70 -8.14
C PRO A 194 1.63 10.79 -7.29
N GLY A 195 0.30 10.83 -7.47
CA GLY A 195 -0.68 10.07 -6.66
C GLY A 195 -1.75 9.36 -7.49
N SER A 196 -2.30 8.26 -6.97
CA SER A 196 -3.41 7.54 -7.61
C SER A 196 -4.67 8.39 -7.74
N ALA A 197 -4.96 9.25 -6.76
CA ALA A 197 -6.10 10.18 -6.81
C ALA A 197 -6.03 11.09 -8.04
N ALA A 198 -4.85 11.64 -8.34
CA ALA A 198 -4.64 12.51 -9.50
C ALA A 198 -4.82 11.77 -10.83
N VAL A 199 -4.35 10.51 -10.93
CA VAL A 199 -4.61 9.66 -12.11
C VAL A 199 -6.10 9.46 -12.30
N VAL A 200 -6.82 9.06 -11.27
CA VAL A 200 -8.27 8.78 -11.35
C VAL A 200 -9.05 10.04 -11.71
N GLN A 201 -8.69 11.20 -11.13
CA GLN A 201 -9.30 12.48 -11.46
C GLN A 201 -9.05 12.87 -12.93
N ALA A 202 -7.83 12.69 -13.44
CA ALA A 202 -7.51 12.94 -14.84
C ALA A 202 -8.29 12.04 -15.78
N VAL A 203 -8.44 10.75 -15.45
CA VAL A 203 -9.24 9.80 -16.22
C VAL A 203 -10.72 10.17 -16.19
N ALA A 204 -11.28 10.60 -15.06
CA ALA A 204 -12.66 11.04 -14.96
C ALA A 204 -12.95 12.25 -15.87
N GLY A 205 -11.97 13.14 -16.03
CA GLY A 205 -12.09 14.36 -16.84
C GLY A 205 -11.84 14.17 -18.35
N ASP A 206 -11.27 13.05 -18.80
CA ASP A 206 -10.90 12.84 -20.20
C ASP A 206 -11.51 11.54 -20.77
N LEU A 207 -12.44 11.70 -21.73
CA LEU A 207 -13.07 10.56 -22.42
C LEU A 207 -12.09 9.66 -23.19
N ARG A 208 -10.90 10.19 -23.55
CA ARG A 208 -9.90 9.46 -24.34
C ARG A 208 -9.03 8.56 -23.48
N SER A 209 -9.15 8.63 -22.18
CA SER A 209 -8.13 8.17 -21.26
C SER A 209 -8.28 6.73 -20.82
N ILE A 210 -7.13 6.13 -20.59
CA ILE A 210 -6.90 4.92 -19.80
C ILE A 210 -5.79 5.20 -18.80
N GLY A 211 -5.91 4.66 -17.59
CA GLY A 211 -4.88 4.81 -16.57
C GLY A 211 -4.84 3.61 -15.63
N TYR A 212 -3.90 3.65 -14.68
CA TYR A 212 -3.81 2.66 -13.61
C TYR A 212 -3.62 3.33 -12.26
N ALA A 213 -4.22 2.75 -11.23
CA ALA A 213 -4.24 3.30 -9.88
C ALA A 213 -4.33 2.18 -8.84
N SER A 214 -4.27 2.56 -7.57
CA SER A 214 -4.62 1.69 -6.44
C SER A 214 -6.14 1.65 -6.27
N PHE A 215 -6.69 0.50 -5.91
CA PHE A 215 -8.13 0.24 -5.73
C PHE A 215 -8.78 1.19 -4.71
N GLY A 216 -8.07 1.56 -3.63
CA GLY A 216 -8.58 2.48 -2.62
C GLY A 216 -8.94 3.88 -3.12
N PHE A 217 -8.56 4.26 -4.35
CA PHE A 217 -8.82 5.58 -4.95
C PHE A 217 -9.90 5.56 -6.04
N HIS A 218 -10.93 4.73 -5.90
CA HIS A 218 -12.03 4.75 -6.85
C HIS A 218 -12.95 5.96 -6.59
N LEU A 219 -13.15 6.78 -7.62
CA LEU A 219 -14.00 7.96 -7.57
C LEU A 219 -15.14 7.83 -8.60
N SER A 220 -16.17 8.68 -8.44
CA SER A 220 -17.19 8.83 -9.49
C SER A 220 -16.56 9.33 -10.80
N GLY A 221 -17.14 8.95 -11.94
CA GLY A 221 -16.67 9.37 -13.26
C GLY A 221 -15.66 8.42 -13.90
N VAL A 222 -15.23 7.35 -13.21
CA VAL A 222 -14.38 6.30 -13.76
C VAL A 222 -15.05 4.93 -13.69
N LYS A 223 -14.63 4.05 -14.59
CA LYS A 223 -14.96 2.62 -14.58
C LYS A 223 -13.69 1.81 -14.37
N LEU A 224 -13.73 0.87 -13.42
CA LEU A 224 -12.68 -0.11 -13.21
C LEU A 224 -12.84 -1.23 -14.24
N LEU A 225 -11.78 -1.55 -14.98
CA LEU A 225 -11.83 -2.63 -15.97
C LEU A 225 -11.50 -3.97 -15.34
N PRO A 226 -12.31 -5.01 -15.60
CA PRO A 226 -11.90 -6.39 -15.39
C PRO A 226 -10.60 -6.69 -16.15
N VAL A 227 -9.72 -7.46 -15.51
CA VAL A 227 -8.45 -7.91 -16.11
C VAL A 227 -8.57 -9.37 -16.51
N MET A 228 -8.14 -9.67 -17.73
CA MET A 228 -8.10 -11.04 -18.23
C MET A 228 -7.03 -11.84 -17.52
N THR A 229 -7.41 -12.98 -16.97
CA THR A 229 -6.46 -13.95 -16.38
C THR A 229 -5.82 -14.81 -17.48
N LYS A 230 -4.78 -15.55 -17.12
CA LYS A 230 -4.14 -16.51 -18.04
C LYS A 230 -5.09 -17.59 -18.56
N ASN A 231 -6.17 -17.86 -17.83
CA ASN A 231 -7.20 -18.84 -18.24
C ASN A 231 -8.29 -18.24 -19.14
N GLY A 232 -8.16 -16.96 -19.53
CA GLY A 232 -9.14 -16.27 -20.37
C GLY A 232 -10.39 -15.77 -19.64
N GLU A 233 -10.39 -15.79 -18.30
CA GLU A 233 -11.48 -15.23 -17.48
C GLU A 233 -11.24 -13.73 -17.25
N ALA A 234 -12.25 -12.90 -17.45
CA ALA A 234 -12.23 -11.49 -17.09
C ALA A 234 -12.68 -11.32 -15.63
N VAL A 235 -11.76 -10.99 -14.74
CA VAL A 235 -12.04 -10.82 -13.31
C VAL A 235 -12.11 -9.34 -12.96
N ALA A 236 -13.24 -8.91 -12.39
CA ALA A 236 -13.44 -7.55 -11.92
C ALA A 236 -12.67 -7.32 -10.59
N PRO A 237 -12.13 -6.11 -10.38
CA PRO A 237 -11.51 -5.74 -9.11
C PRO A 237 -12.56 -5.35 -8.07
N ASP A 238 -13.26 -6.33 -7.54
CA ASP A 238 -14.18 -6.17 -6.41
C ASP A 238 -13.57 -6.72 -5.10
N PRO A 239 -14.12 -6.35 -3.92
CA PRO A 239 -13.58 -6.79 -2.64
C PRO A 239 -13.43 -8.31 -2.50
N ASP A 240 -14.37 -9.09 -3.04
CA ASP A 240 -14.35 -10.56 -2.90
C ASP A 240 -13.33 -11.21 -3.82
N SER A 241 -13.19 -10.71 -5.05
CA SER A 241 -12.16 -11.18 -5.99
C SER A 241 -10.75 -10.84 -5.51
N ILE A 242 -10.57 -9.67 -4.87
CA ILE A 242 -9.29 -9.24 -4.31
C ILE A 242 -8.95 -10.09 -3.07
N ARG A 243 -9.89 -10.25 -2.12
CA ARG A 243 -9.66 -11.06 -0.89
C ARG A 243 -9.39 -12.53 -1.18
N SER A 244 -10.11 -13.10 -2.14
CA SER A 244 -9.94 -14.50 -2.55
C SER A 244 -8.71 -14.75 -3.41
N GLY A 245 -8.01 -13.69 -3.88
CA GLY A 245 -6.90 -13.81 -4.81
C GLY A 245 -7.29 -14.17 -6.24
N ARG A 246 -8.59 -14.17 -6.59
CA ARG A 246 -9.05 -14.35 -7.99
C ARG A 246 -8.63 -13.18 -8.87
N TYR A 247 -8.69 -11.95 -8.35
CA TYR A 247 -8.19 -10.78 -9.08
C TYR A 247 -6.64 -10.84 -9.15
N PRO A 248 -6.04 -10.90 -10.35
CA PRO A 248 -4.64 -11.27 -10.51
C PRO A 248 -3.64 -10.23 -9.95
N TRP A 249 -4.08 -8.99 -9.75
CA TRP A 249 -3.23 -7.89 -9.30
C TRP A 249 -3.59 -7.41 -7.90
N ALA A 250 -4.17 -8.30 -7.08
CA ALA A 250 -4.28 -8.11 -5.64
C ALA A 250 -2.87 -8.09 -5.00
N ARG A 251 -2.67 -7.22 -4.02
CA ARG A 251 -1.37 -7.07 -3.36
C ARG A 251 -1.52 -6.65 -1.90
N PRO A 252 -0.67 -7.12 -1.01
CA PRO A 252 -0.56 -6.53 0.32
C PRO A 252 0.12 -5.15 0.26
N LEU A 253 -0.26 -4.29 1.20
CA LEU A 253 0.47 -3.08 1.57
C LEU A 253 1.32 -3.39 2.79
N TYR A 254 2.56 -2.88 2.82
CA TYR A 254 3.55 -3.25 3.83
C TYR A 254 4.05 -2.05 4.61
N LEU A 255 4.32 -2.27 5.89
CA LEU A 255 5.25 -1.46 6.68
C LEU A 255 6.53 -2.28 6.91
N TYR A 256 7.63 -1.80 6.37
CA TYR A 256 8.95 -2.39 6.60
C TYR A 256 9.61 -1.73 7.80
N VAL A 257 10.20 -2.53 8.67
CA VAL A 257 10.88 -2.04 9.88
C VAL A 257 12.19 -2.78 10.10
N ASN A 258 13.12 -2.12 10.79
CA ASN A 258 14.36 -2.73 11.21
C ASN A 258 14.12 -3.53 12.51
N LYS A 259 14.05 -4.85 12.42
CA LYS A 259 13.93 -5.78 13.54
C LYS A 259 15.05 -6.81 13.49
N ALA A 260 16.01 -6.70 14.40
CA ALA A 260 17.06 -7.70 14.51
C ALA A 260 16.49 -9.05 14.98
N PRO A 261 16.98 -10.19 14.45
CA PRO A 261 16.55 -11.52 14.87
C PRO A 261 16.72 -11.71 16.38
N GLY A 262 15.68 -12.25 17.02
CA GLY A 262 15.68 -12.50 18.47
C GLY A 262 15.68 -11.26 19.36
N LYS A 263 15.58 -10.06 18.81
CA LYS A 263 15.47 -8.82 19.59
C LYS A 263 14.05 -8.26 19.49
N PRO A 264 13.51 -7.68 20.56
CA PRO A 264 12.24 -6.98 20.50
C PRO A 264 12.38 -5.69 19.69
N LEU A 265 11.25 -5.25 19.10
CA LEU A 265 11.17 -3.90 18.53
C LEU A 265 11.29 -2.82 19.62
N PRO A 266 11.77 -1.61 19.29
CA PRO A 266 11.68 -0.47 20.18
C PRO A 266 10.24 -0.27 20.66
N PRO A 267 10.00 0.04 21.94
CA PRO A 267 8.65 0.06 22.54
C PRO A 267 7.65 0.94 21.80
N LEU A 268 8.08 2.12 21.37
CA LEU A 268 7.23 3.06 20.61
C LEU A 268 6.80 2.48 19.25
N LEU A 269 7.74 1.89 18.52
CA LEU A 269 7.46 1.27 17.22
C LEU A 269 6.58 0.02 17.38
N ALA A 270 6.84 -0.80 18.41
CA ALA A 270 6.02 -1.98 18.70
C ALA A 270 4.57 -1.59 19.00
N ALA A 271 4.36 -0.58 19.85
CA ALA A 271 3.02 -0.09 20.20
C ALA A 271 2.27 0.47 18.98
N PHE A 272 2.95 1.24 18.11
CA PHE A 272 2.35 1.73 16.87
C PHE A 272 1.91 0.59 15.94
N LEU A 273 2.77 -0.40 15.72
CA LEU A 273 2.44 -1.55 14.86
C LEU A 273 1.32 -2.43 15.47
N GLN A 274 1.28 -2.57 16.79
CA GLN A 274 0.17 -3.23 17.48
C GLN A 274 -1.14 -2.50 17.27
N GLN A 275 -1.16 -1.16 17.34
CA GLN A 275 -2.34 -0.36 17.03
C GLN A 275 -2.77 -0.52 15.57
N VAL A 276 -1.84 -0.46 14.61
CA VAL A 276 -2.12 -0.69 13.18
C VAL A 276 -2.79 -2.04 12.94
N LEU A 277 -2.32 -3.08 13.64
CA LEU A 277 -2.86 -4.45 13.56
C LEU A 277 -4.01 -4.72 14.55
N SER A 278 -4.52 -3.71 15.25
CA SER A 278 -5.72 -3.84 16.09
C SER A 278 -6.99 -3.79 15.23
N GLU A 279 -8.13 -4.15 15.82
CA GLU A 279 -9.43 -4.00 15.17
C GLU A 279 -9.70 -2.56 14.74
N ALA A 280 -9.44 -1.59 15.64
CA ALA A 280 -9.58 -0.16 15.33
C ALA A 280 -8.62 0.28 14.20
N GLY A 281 -7.37 -0.22 14.20
CA GLY A 281 -6.42 0.06 13.12
C GLY A 281 -6.87 -0.51 11.77
N GLN A 282 -7.50 -1.68 11.76
CA GLN A 282 -8.05 -2.30 10.55
C GLN A 282 -9.38 -1.64 10.11
N GLN A 283 -10.14 -1.04 11.01
CA GLN A 283 -11.27 -0.20 10.64
C GLN A 283 -10.81 1.02 9.83
N ARG A 284 -9.67 1.65 10.20
CA ARG A 284 -9.08 2.74 9.41
C ARG A 284 -8.69 2.29 7.99
N VAL A 285 -8.28 1.03 7.82
CA VAL A 285 -8.03 0.46 6.48
C VAL A 285 -9.28 0.54 5.61
N SER A 286 -10.44 0.13 6.15
CA SER A 286 -11.72 0.22 5.43
C SER A 286 -12.13 1.66 5.13
N GLU A 287 -11.96 2.57 6.08
CA GLU A 287 -12.26 4.00 5.92
C GLU A 287 -11.38 4.67 4.85
N ALA A 288 -10.14 4.20 4.70
CA ALA A 288 -9.23 4.66 3.65
C ALA A 288 -9.52 4.01 2.28
N GLY A 289 -10.55 3.16 2.16
CA GLY A 289 -10.95 2.52 0.90
C GLY A 289 -10.19 1.24 0.57
N TYR A 290 -9.33 0.75 1.47
CA TYR A 290 -8.61 -0.51 1.32
C TYR A 290 -9.34 -1.68 1.99
N LEU A 291 -8.82 -2.88 1.80
CA LEU A 291 -9.40 -4.07 2.41
C LEU A 291 -8.58 -4.47 3.65
N PRO A 292 -9.24 -4.63 4.81
CA PRO A 292 -8.58 -5.16 6.00
C PRO A 292 -7.97 -6.53 5.75
N LEU A 293 -6.91 -6.82 6.50
CA LEU A 293 -6.32 -8.15 6.54
C LEU A 293 -7.34 -9.17 7.06
N SER A 294 -7.28 -10.41 6.55
CA SER A 294 -8.00 -11.52 7.16
C SER A 294 -7.45 -11.82 8.56
N GLU A 295 -8.23 -12.51 9.38
CA GLU A 295 -7.79 -12.94 10.73
C GLU A 295 -6.48 -13.74 10.69
N THR A 296 -6.33 -14.63 9.70
CA THR A 296 -5.10 -15.42 9.50
C THR A 296 -3.91 -14.52 9.16
N GLN A 297 -4.10 -13.54 8.26
CA GLN A 297 -3.06 -12.58 7.90
C GLN A 297 -2.67 -11.69 9.09
N MET A 298 -3.66 -11.21 9.86
CA MET A 298 -3.42 -10.44 11.07
C MET A 298 -2.66 -11.24 12.13
N ALA A 299 -3.07 -12.48 12.37
CA ALA A 299 -2.38 -13.37 13.32
C ALA A 299 -0.91 -13.59 12.89
N GLY A 300 -0.67 -13.83 11.61
CA GLY A 300 0.68 -13.95 11.04
C GLY A 300 1.51 -12.68 11.23
N ALA A 301 0.94 -11.51 10.91
CA ALA A 301 1.59 -10.22 11.08
C ALA A 301 1.94 -9.92 12.55
N ARG A 302 1.01 -10.17 13.48
CA ARG A 302 1.23 -10.00 14.93
C ARG A 302 2.32 -10.92 15.45
N LYS A 303 2.34 -12.20 15.00
CA LYS A 303 3.39 -13.16 15.37
C LYS A 303 4.78 -12.71 14.92
N ALA A 304 4.89 -12.10 13.74
CA ALA A 304 6.16 -11.60 13.22
C ALA A 304 6.74 -10.43 14.03
N LEU A 305 5.91 -9.70 14.79
CA LEU A 305 6.35 -8.63 15.67
C LEU A 305 7.01 -9.14 16.97
N GLN A 306 6.70 -10.36 17.40
CA GLN A 306 7.27 -11.00 18.59
C GLN A 306 8.72 -11.46 18.34
#